data_5424736234d43f371e5c28cdf57bcf4d
#
_entry.id   5424736234d43f371e5c28cdf57bcf4d
#
_cell.length_a   1.000
_cell.length_b   1.000
_cell.length_c   1.000
_cell.angle_alpha   90.00
_cell.angle_beta   90.00
_cell.angle_gamma   90.00
#
_symmetry.space_group_name_H-M   'P 1'
#
loop_
_entity.id
_entity.type
_entity.pdbx_description
1 polymer ?
#
loop_
_entity_poly.entity_id
_entity_poly.type
_entity_poly.pdbx_seq_one_letter_code
_entity_poly.pdbx_strand_id
1 'polypeptide(L)'
;MELARMTSKGQLTIPAAIRKTLGVNTGDQILFYEKDGRIIIAGANPESLSDAQVAAAENHIYSLDEIRRIVIPLAKEYQVDSVCLFGSYARNEATPQSDLDFVIKSDAIKTLLQLGGFQAALTDIFHKQVDVLTEDSLQPGFRENVEKDKVLIYERP
;
A
#
# COMPACT_ATOMS: atom_id res chain seq x y z
N MET A 1 0.43 -6.64 31.45
CA MET A 1 1.41 -7.20 30.50
C MET A 1 0.97 -8.62 30.20
N GLU A 2 0.73 -8.96 28.93
CA GLU A 2 0.28 -10.30 28.52
C GLU A 2 1.44 -11.04 27.86
N LEU A 3 1.57 -12.33 28.17
CA LEU A 3 2.59 -13.19 27.57
C LEU A 3 1.91 -14.27 26.74
N ALA A 4 2.38 -14.46 25.51
CA ALA A 4 1.96 -15.55 24.66
C ALA A 4 3.18 -16.38 24.25
N ARG A 5 3.02 -17.70 24.18
CA ARG A 5 4.08 -18.63 23.76
C ARG A 5 3.86 -19.06 22.32
N MET A 6 4.90 -18.97 21.54
CA MET A 6 4.91 -19.52 20.17
C MET A 6 5.07 -21.05 20.22
N THR A 7 4.27 -21.76 19.42
CA THR A 7 4.36 -23.21 19.26
C THR A 7 5.54 -23.61 18.36
N SER A 8 5.92 -24.87 18.37
CA SER A 8 6.96 -25.40 17.45
C SER A 8 6.60 -25.26 15.97
N LYS A 9 5.31 -25.04 15.65
CA LYS A 9 4.82 -24.79 14.27
C LYS A 9 4.76 -23.30 13.91
N GLY A 10 5.33 -22.42 14.74
CA GLY A 10 5.32 -20.97 14.51
C GLY A 10 3.97 -20.30 14.77
N GLN A 11 3.03 -20.97 15.45
CA GLN A 11 1.71 -20.41 15.77
C GLN A 11 1.76 -19.67 17.10
N LEU A 12 1.06 -18.55 17.18
CA LEU A 12 0.90 -17.73 18.37
C LEU A 12 -0.60 -17.59 18.69
N THR A 13 -0.98 -17.88 19.93
CA THR A 13 -2.33 -17.57 20.40
C THR A 13 -2.37 -16.15 20.95
N ILE A 14 -3.21 -15.30 20.37
CA ILE A 14 -3.39 -13.93 20.86
C ILE A 14 -4.27 -13.97 22.12
N PRO A 15 -3.78 -13.44 23.26
CA PRO A 15 -4.54 -13.40 24.50
C PRO A 15 -5.88 -12.66 24.34
N ALA A 16 -6.89 -13.10 25.11
CA ALA A 16 -8.23 -12.54 25.02
C ALA A 16 -8.29 -11.02 25.26
N ALA A 17 -7.47 -10.52 26.20
CA ALA A 17 -7.37 -9.08 26.47
C ALA A 17 -6.85 -8.32 25.23
N ILE A 18 -5.82 -8.85 24.55
CA ILE A 18 -5.27 -8.23 23.33
C ILE A 18 -6.27 -8.32 22.17
N ARG A 19 -6.97 -9.46 21.99
CA ARG A 19 -8.04 -9.58 20.98
C ARG A 19 -9.14 -8.55 21.18
N LYS A 20 -9.54 -8.31 22.43
CA LYS A 20 -10.53 -7.28 22.77
C LYS A 20 -10.04 -5.87 22.43
N THR A 21 -8.77 -5.57 22.70
CA THR A 21 -8.16 -4.27 22.35
C THR A 21 -8.03 -4.07 20.84
N LEU A 22 -7.73 -5.14 20.10
CA LEU A 22 -7.66 -5.13 18.63
C LEU A 22 -9.05 -5.15 17.95
N GLY A 23 -10.13 -5.37 18.70
CA GLY A 23 -11.47 -5.51 18.15
C GLY A 23 -11.67 -6.76 17.26
N VAL A 24 -10.86 -7.84 17.47
CA VAL A 24 -10.87 -9.01 16.60
C VAL A 24 -11.47 -10.25 17.28
N ASN A 25 -12.15 -11.06 16.48
CA ASN A 25 -12.81 -12.29 16.88
C ASN A 25 -12.19 -13.52 16.18
N THR A 26 -12.69 -14.71 16.50
CA THR A 26 -12.27 -15.92 15.83
C THR A 26 -12.71 -15.89 14.35
N GLY A 27 -11.76 -16.10 13.46
CA GLY A 27 -11.98 -16.06 12.00
C GLY A 27 -11.58 -14.74 11.34
N ASP A 28 -11.35 -13.69 12.14
CA ASP A 28 -10.90 -12.40 11.61
C ASP A 28 -9.44 -12.49 11.15
N GLN A 29 -9.09 -11.71 10.16
CA GLN A 29 -7.72 -11.54 9.70
C GLN A 29 -6.99 -10.54 10.60
N ILE A 30 -5.69 -10.72 10.75
CA ILE A 30 -4.82 -9.86 11.53
C ILE A 30 -3.67 -9.41 10.65
N LEU A 31 -3.46 -8.11 10.63
CA LEU A 31 -2.36 -7.49 9.91
C LEU A 31 -1.14 -7.37 10.81
N PHE A 32 0.01 -7.79 10.31
CA PHE A 32 1.32 -7.56 10.90
C PHE A 32 2.13 -6.68 9.97
N TYR A 33 2.65 -5.57 10.47
CA TYR A 33 3.54 -4.71 9.71
C TYR A 33 4.66 -4.17 10.59
N GLU A 34 5.81 -3.86 9.98
CA GLU A 34 6.94 -3.28 10.67
C GLU A 34 6.90 -1.76 10.55
N LYS A 35 7.08 -1.07 11.69
CA LYS A 35 7.23 0.39 11.74
C LYS A 35 8.28 0.74 12.78
N ASP A 36 9.26 1.55 12.41
CA ASP A 36 10.34 2.03 13.29
C ASP A 36 11.06 0.90 14.06
N GLY A 37 11.29 -0.25 13.39
CA GLY A 37 11.90 -1.43 13.99
C GLY A 37 11.00 -2.18 14.96
N ARG A 38 9.71 -1.90 14.98
CA ARG A 38 8.69 -2.57 15.80
C ARG A 38 7.68 -3.30 14.93
N ILE A 39 7.26 -4.46 15.38
CA ILE A 39 6.14 -5.16 14.76
C ILE A 39 4.84 -4.61 15.35
N ILE A 40 4.00 -4.07 14.49
CA ILE A 40 2.65 -3.60 14.84
C ILE A 40 1.66 -4.69 14.45
N ILE A 41 0.66 -4.90 15.31
CA ILE A 41 -0.42 -5.86 15.07
C ILE A 41 -1.73 -5.05 15.04
N ALA A 42 -2.51 -5.21 13.98
CA ALA A 42 -3.81 -4.57 13.83
C ALA A 42 -4.87 -5.58 13.36
N GLY A 43 -6.13 -5.34 13.69
CA GLY A 43 -7.25 -6.07 13.08
C GLY A 43 -7.37 -5.65 11.61
N ALA A 44 -7.59 -6.60 10.71
CA ALA A 44 -7.77 -6.31 9.29
C ALA A 44 -9.20 -5.86 8.91
N ASN A 45 -10.08 -5.67 9.88
CA ASN A 45 -11.41 -5.13 9.63
C ASN A 45 -11.36 -3.59 9.62
N PRO A 46 -11.93 -2.92 8.60
CA PRO A 46 -11.98 -1.46 8.52
C PRO A 46 -12.59 -0.81 9.77
N GLU A 47 -13.53 -1.49 10.43
CA GLU A 47 -14.19 -1.02 11.65
C GLU A 47 -13.32 -1.15 12.93
N SER A 48 -12.24 -1.91 12.88
CA SER A 48 -11.35 -2.15 14.04
C SER A 48 -10.14 -1.24 14.09
N LEU A 49 -9.89 -0.46 13.04
CA LEU A 49 -8.91 0.62 13.06
C LEU A 49 -9.49 1.77 13.88
N SER A 50 -8.90 2.08 15.03
CA SER A 50 -9.28 3.31 15.74
C SER A 50 -9.00 4.52 14.85
N ASP A 51 -9.82 5.56 14.94
CA ASP A 51 -9.63 6.83 14.20
C ASP A 51 -8.18 7.35 14.27
N ALA A 52 -7.50 7.08 15.38
CA ALA A 52 -6.09 7.43 15.57
C ALA A 52 -5.13 6.58 14.72
N GLN A 53 -5.46 5.33 14.39
CA GLN A 53 -4.63 4.46 13.54
C GLN A 53 -4.85 4.77 12.06
N VAL A 54 -6.08 5.10 11.68
CA VAL A 54 -6.39 5.61 10.33
C VAL A 54 -5.67 6.94 10.12
N ALA A 55 -5.80 7.88 11.05
CA ALA A 55 -5.10 9.17 10.99
C ALA A 55 -3.57 9.04 10.99
N ALA A 56 -3.01 8.04 11.67
CA ALA A 56 -1.58 7.76 11.65
C ALA A 56 -1.12 7.19 10.29
N ALA A 57 -1.95 6.36 9.63
CA ALA A 57 -1.67 5.84 8.30
C ALA A 57 -1.83 6.95 7.24
N GLU A 58 -2.86 7.78 7.35
CA GLU A 58 -3.07 8.95 6.47
C GLU A 58 -1.92 9.97 6.55
N ASN A 59 -1.30 10.12 7.72
CA ASN A 59 -0.17 11.03 7.93
C ASN A 59 1.21 10.39 7.69
N HIS A 60 1.28 9.11 7.31
CA HIS A 60 2.54 8.44 7.04
C HIS A 60 3.14 8.88 5.69
N ILE A 61 4.44 9.19 5.68
CA ILE A 61 5.21 9.40 4.45
C ILE A 61 5.93 8.09 4.13
N TYR A 62 5.53 7.44 3.05
CA TYR A 62 6.11 6.17 2.61
C TYR A 62 7.49 6.37 1.98
N SER A 63 8.45 5.58 2.38
CA SER A 63 9.74 5.46 1.68
C SER A 63 9.58 4.68 0.37
N LEU A 64 10.52 4.84 -0.56
CA LEU A 64 10.51 4.09 -1.83
C LEU A 64 10.54 2.57 -1.60
N ASP A 65 11.21 2.10 -0.55
CA ASP A 65 11.28 0.66 -0.24
C ASP A 65 9.94 0.13 0.28
N GLU A 66 9.22 0.91 1.09
CA GLU A 66 7.85 0.56 1.51
C GLU A 66 6.90 0.53 0.32
N ILE A 67 6.98 1.54 -0.56
CA ILE A 67 6.18 1.60 -1.80
C ILE A 67 6.45 0.35 -2.66
N ARG A 68 7.71 -0.03 -2.86
CA ARG A 68 8.07 -1.24 -3.62
C ARG A 68 7.49 -2.50 -3.00
N ARG A 69 7.59 -2.67 -1.68
CA ARG A 69 7.05 -3.84 -0.96
C ARG A 69 5.55 -3.99 -1.14
N ILE A 70 4.82 -2.90 -1.25
CA ILE A 70 3.37 -2.87 -1.43
C ILE A 70 2.99 -3.06 -2.89
N VAL A 71 3.62 -2.31 -3.79
CA VAL A 71 3.22 -2.25 -5.21
C VAL A 71 3.61 -3.52 -5.98
N ILE A 72 4.78 -4.11 -5.71
CA ILE A 72 5.27 -5.26 -6.49
C ILE A 72 4.32 -6.48 -6.44
N PRO A 73 3.80 -6.92 -5.28
CA PRO A 73 2.84 -8.01 -5.23
C PRO A 73 1.55 -7.71 -6.01
N LEU A 74 1.01 -6.51 -5.86
CA LEU A 74 -0.19 -6.08 -6.58
C LEU A 74 0.02 -5.98 -8.09
N ALA A 75 1.14 -5.42 -8.53
CA ALA A 75 1.48 -5.34 -9.96
C ALA A 75 1.54 -6.72 -10.61
N LYS A 76 2.06 -7.73 -9.89
CA LYS A 76 2.07 -9.13 -10.34
C LYS A 76 0.66 -9.73 -10.40
N GLU A 77 -0.16 -9.50 -9.38
CA GLU A 77 -1.54 -9.99 -9.31
C GLU A 77 -2.39 -9.43 -10.45
N TYR A 78 -2.29 -8.11 -10.69
CA TYR A 78 -3.00 -7.43 -11.78
C TYR A 78 -2.32 -7.56 -13.15
N GLN A 79 -1.21 -8.31 -13.23
CA GLN A 79 -0.44 -8.54 -14.46
C GLN A 79 0.01 -7.24 -15.15
N VAL A 80 0.39 -6.25 -14.36
CA VAL A 80 0.96 -5.00 -14.85
C VAL A 80 2.38 -5.24 -15.37
N ASP A 81 2.75 -4.65 -16.50
CA ASP A 81 4.08 -4.82 -17.10
C ASP A 81 5.12 -3.93 -16.45
N SER A 82 4.78 -2.67 -16.18
CA SER A 82 5.65 -1.78 -15.40
C SER A 82 4.84 -0.79 -14.58
N VAL A 83 5.42 -0.38 -13.44
CA VAL A 83 4.89 0.67 -12.56
C VAL A 83 6.01 1.65 -12.25
N CYS A 84 5.79 2.91 -12.55
CA CYS A 84 6.65 4.01 -12.13
C CYS A 84 5.89 4.94 -11.17
N LEU A 85 6.59 5.42 -10.15
CA LEU A 85 6.14 6.48 -9.26
C LEU A 85 6.60 7.82 -9.83
N PHE A 86 5.77 8.86 -9.77
CA PHE A 86 6.16 10.22 -10.15
C PHE A 86 5.64 11.24 -9.12
N GLY A 87 5.79 12.53 -9.40
CA GLY A 87 5.28 13.56 -8.50
C GLY A 87 6.11 13.76 -7.23
N SER A 88 5.46 14.19 -6.15
CA SER A 88 6.13 14.61 -4.92
C SER A 88 6.93 13.49 -4.25
N TYR A 89 6.41 12.28 -4.25
CA TYR A 89 7.10 11.11 -3.70
C TYR A 89 8.37 10.75 -4.49
N ALA A 90 8.31 10.82 -5.81
CA ALA A 90 9.47 10.55 -6.66
C ALA A 90 10.57 11.58 -6.47
N ARG A 91 10.20 12.84 -6.23
CA ARG A 91 11.16 13.94 -5.98
C ARG A 91 11.64 14.08 -4.54
N ASN A 92 11.23 13.17 -3.62
CA ASN A 92 11.51 13.29 -2.18
C ASN A 92 10.94 14.57 -1.53
N GLU A 93 9.85 15.09 -2.06
CA GLU A 93 9.16 16.31 -1.59
C GLU A 93 7.82 16.00 -0.92
N ALA A 94 7.51 14.70 -0.71
CA ALA A 94 6.24 14.27 -0.16
C ALA A 94 6.03 14.79 1.27
N THR A 95 4.81 15.21 1.53
CA THR A 95 4.29 15.58 2.86
C THR A 95 3.28 14.52 3.32
N PRO A 96 2.84 14.54 4.59
CA PRO A 96 1.77 13.66 5.05
C PRO A 96 0.48 13.74 4.21
N GLN A 97 0.21 14.88 3.58
CA GLN A 97 -0.98 15.13 2.76
C GLN A 97 -0.75 14.85 1.27
N SER A 98 0.45 14.45 0.87
CA SER A 98 0.76 14.15 -0.52
C SER A 98 0.09 12.87 -0.97
N ASP A 99 -0.45 12.90 -2.19
CA ASP A 99 -0.99 11.75 -2.91
C ASP A 99 0.16 10.91 -3.49
N LEU A 100 -0.13 9.66 -3.81
CA LEU A 100 0.79 8.77 -4.51
C LEU A 100 0.40 8.71 -5.99
N ASP A 101 1.31 9.14 -6.85
CA ASP A 101 1.08 9.23 -8.29
C ASP A 101 1.84 8.11 -9.02
N PHE A 102 1.11 7.23 -9.71
CA PHE A 102 1.69 6.15 -10.49
C PHE A 102 1.35 6.25 -11.95
N VAL A 103 2.31 5.93 -12.79
CA VAL A 103 2.09 5.64 -14.20
C VAL A 103 2.41 4.18 -14.47
N ILE A 104 1.52 3.50 -15.16
CA ILE A 104 1.64 2.09 -15.47
C ILE A 104 1.66 1.83 -16.97
N LYS A 105 2.33 0.75 -17.35
CA LYS A 105 2.18 0.10 -18.64
C LYS A 105 1.61 -1.29 -18.41
N SER A 106 0.57 -1.67 -19.14
CA SER A 106 -0.04 -2.99 -18.99
C SER A 106 -0.83 -3.40 -20.23
N ASP A 107 -0.51 -4.58 -20.74
CA ASP A 107 -1.32 -5.22 -21.78
C ASP A 107 -2.57 -5.93 -21.20
N ALA A 108 -2.59 -6.19 -19.90
CA ALA A 108 -3.70 -6.85 -19.21
C ALA A 108 -4.81 -5.87 -18.79
N ILE A 109 -4.45 -4.64 -18.40
CA ILE A 109 -5.40 -3.60 -17.99
C ILE A 109 -5.87 -2.84 -19.23
N LYS A 110 -7.03 -3.23 -19.77
CA LYS A 110 -7.60 -2.67 -21.01
C LYS A 110 -8.84 -1.83 -20.79
N THR A 111 -9.40 -1.84 -19.60
CA THR A 111 -10.63 -1.13 -19.28
C THR A 111 -10.46 -0.21 -18.09
N LEU A 112 -11.25 0.86 -18.04
CA LEU A 112 -11.28 1.77 -16.88
C LEU A 112 -11.69 1.04 -15.59
N LEU A 113 -12.50 -0.01 -15.69
CA LEU A 113 -12.89 -0.81 -14.53
C LEU A 113 -11.70 -1.57 -13.93
N GLN A 114 -10.85 -2.15 -14.78
CA GLN A 114 -9.63 -2.85 -14.33
C GLN A 114 -8.62 -1.87 -13.75
N LEU A 115 -8.44 -0.70 -14.38
CA LEU A 115 -7.57 0.37 -13.88
C LEU A 115 -8.06 0.88 -12.52
N GLY A 116 -9.36 1.14 -12.39
CA GLY A 116 -9.98 1.54 -11.13
C GLY A 116 -9.87 0.49 -10.04
N GLY A 117 -9.93 -0.80 -10.38
CA GLY A 117 -9.69 -1.90 -9.43
C GLY A 117 -8.26 -1.91 -8.90
N PHE A 118 -7.26 -1.72 -9.74
CA PHE A 118 -5.86 -1.60 -9.32
C PHE A 118 -5.62 -0.35 -8.45
N GLN A 119 -6.17 0.80 -8.86
CA GLN A 119 -6.10 2.04 -8.08
C GLN A 119 -6.75 1.89 -6.71
N ALA A 120 -7.96 1.30 -6.64
CA ALA A 120 -8.68 1.08 -5.39
C ALA A 120 -7.88 0.18 -4.44
N ALA A 121 -7.29 -0.93 -4.94
CA ALA A 121 -6.46 -1.82 -4.15
C ALA A 121 -5.23 -1.11 -3.56
N LEU A 122 -4.58 -0.23 -4.33
CA LEU A 122 -3.48 0.60 -3.82
C LEU A 122 -3.97 1.60 -2.77
N THR A 123 -5.08 2.29 -3.02
CA THR A 123 -5.68 3.26 -2.09
C THR A 123 -6.03 2.61 -0.75
N ASP A 124 -6.61 1.41 -0.79
CA ASP A 124 -6.99 0.65 0.42
C ASP A 124 -5.77 0.27 1.28
N ILE A 125 -4.64 -0.07 0.64
CA ILE A 125 -3.43 -0.48 1.37
C ILE A 125 -2.64 0.73 1.86
N PHE A 126 -2.50 1.77 1.05
CA PHE A 126 -1.77 2.98 1.44
C PHE A 126 -2.56 3.87 2.40
N HIS A 127 -3.88 3.72 2.50
CA HIS A 127 -4.77 4.64 3.23
C HIS A 127 -4.51 6.11 2.85
N LYS A 128 -4.19 6.36 1.58
CA LYS A 128 -3.94 7.66 0.97
C LYS A 128 -4.60 7.71 -0.39
N GLN A 129 -4.80 8.92 -0.88
CA GLN A 129 -5.19 9.09 -2.27
C GLN A 129 -4.09 8.56 -3.17
N VAL A 130 -4.49 7.76 -4.15
CA VAL A 130 -3.59 7.17 -5.15
C VAL A 130 -4.16 7.49 -6.52
N ASP A 131 -3.35 8.09 -7.38
CA ASP A 131 -3.68 8.32 -8.77
C ASP A 131 -2.88 7.36 -9.66
N VAL A 132 -3.58 6.66 -10.55
CA VAL A 132 -2.98 5.72 -11.49
C VAL A 132 -3.33 6.12 -12.91
N LEU A 133 -2.31 6.43 -13.69
CA LEU A 133 -2.41 6.76 -15.11
C LEU A 133 -1.78 5.66 -15.97
N THR A 134 -2.27 5.47 -17.17
CA THR A 134 -1.60 4.62 -18.17
C THR A 134 -0.64 5.46 -19.01
N GLU A 135 0.49 4.89 -19.45
CA GLU A 135 1.43 5.61 -20.33
C GLU A 135 0.76 6.16 -21.59
N ASP A 136 -0.21 5.42 -22.14
CA ASP A 136 -0.93 5.81 -23.36
C ASP A 136 -1.91 6.98 -23.15
N SER A 137 -2.34 7.21 -21.90
CA SER A 137 -3.24 8.32 -21.55
C SER A 137 -2.52 9.65 -21.34
N LEU A 138 -1.19 9.64 -21.25
CA LEU A 138 -0.39 10.83 -20.99
C LEU A 138 -0.35 11.75 -22.23
N GLN A 139 -0.80 12.99 -22.06
CA GLN A 139 -0.61 14.02 -23.07
C GLN A 139 0.87 14.40 -23.21
N PRO A 140 1.35 14.82 -24.40
CA PRO A 140 2.79 15.03 -24.65
C PRO A 140 3.49 15.92 -23.64
N GLY A 141 2.96 17.08 -23.31
CA GLY A 141 3.57 18.02 -22.34
C GLY A 141 3.59 17.49 -20.92
N PHE A 142 2.58 16.71 -20.51
CA PHE A 142 2.56 16.08 -19.18
C PHE A 142 3.50 14.86 -19.13
N ARG A 143 3.59 14.10 -20.21
CA ARG A 143 4.53 12.98 -20.37
C ARG A 143 5.98 13.45 -20.14
N GLU A 144 6.39 14.57 -20.73
CA GLU A 144 7.75 15.12 -20.52
C GLU A 144 8.03 15.42 -19.06
N ASN A 145 7.05 15.89 -18.28
CA ASN A 145 7.21 16.13 -16.85
C ASN A 145 7.32 14.83 -16.06
N VAL A 146 6.49 13.84 -16.36
CA VAL A 146 6.58 12.51 -15.74
C VAL A 146 7.93 11.85 -16.02
N GLU A 147 8.42 11.91 -17.27
CA GLU A 147 9.71 11.32 -17.65
C GLU A 147 10.92 11.91 -16.91
N LYS A 148 10.84 13.16 -16.45
CA LYS A 148 11.95 13.83 -15.78
C LYS A 148 12.20 13.32 -14.36
N ASP A 149 11.15 12.95 -13.65
CA ASP A 149 11.22 12.61 -12.23
C ASP A 149 10.69 11.21 -11.88
N LYS A 150 10.19 10.45 -12.86
CA LYS A 150 9.66 9.11 -12.59
C LYS A 150 10.72 8.16 -12.05
N VAL A 151 10.33 7.37 -11.06
CA VAL A 151 11.15 6.33 -10.43
C VAL A 151 10.53 4.97 -10.72
N LEU A 152 11.30 4.05 -11.30
CA LEU A 152 10.84 2.69 -11.58
C LEU A 152 10.65 1.93 -10.25
N ILE A 153 9.42 1.46 -10.03
CA ILE A 153 9.03 0.67 -8.86
C ILE A 153 9.01 -0.82 -9.20
N TYR A 154 8.43 -1.17 -10.34
CA TYR A 154 8.30 -2.55 -10.80
C TYR A 154 8.40 -2.62 -12.32
N GLU A 155 9.06 -3.67 -12.80
CA GLU A 155 9.05 -4.08 -14.21
C GLU A 155 8.98 -5.61 -14.25
N ARG A 156 8.11 -6.11 -15.12
CA ARG A 156 7.96 -7.55 -15.35
C ARG A 156 9.22 -8.06 -16.04
N PRO A 157 9.85 -9.15 -15.55
CA PRO A 157 11.02 -9.76 -16.19
C PRO A 157 10.69 -10.40 -17.55
#